data_c79723148525330cb9aa546349319c37
#
_entry.id   c79723148525330cb9aa546349319c37
#
_cell.length_a   1.000
_cell.length_b   1.000
_cell.length_c   1.000
_cell.angle_alpha   90.00
_cell.angle_beta   90.00
_cell.angle_gamma   90.00
#
_symmetry.space_group_name_H-M   'P 1'
#
loop_
_entity.id
_entity.type
_entity.pdbx_description
1 polymer ?
#
loop_
_entity_poly.entity_id
_entity_poly.type
_entity_poly.pdbx_seq_one_letter_code
_entity_poly.pdbx_strand_id
1 'polypeptide(L)'
;MPMIRNSIFLALALSAASTVAIAAKVDKNAALYQSMDAASQRYREARIKLQAGDDASMLKMSQALEDLEDLAQQCLKQRGCETTRVITNYEVLLKSQDLQAQDTVLVGEDPDDLEEPDHARSPVLANSAEAARSISLLGDGHDFDKMVALNEPIQAALREWLTTQRAFLIDAWENYQYMRYLMSPEYERAGLPEALLFGIMAKESGGKVHAISRAGASGPLQFMPATGTRFGLYRDGTGFDSRFDPQMAARANAAYINERFAALNRNLEYTIAAYNGGEGRAARLYSANAGASYWSPEVLAQLPPETRDYVPAVIAAAWLFLHPKKYGLDFPKLDTTPGQFTLSREISINELTICLGNGGSRDGWFRVLRNLNPRYEAQSIIPAGTMLRAPKRVAALYAKNCVQGPRAALAQQLMRANKSYAPASVLVADSGASAPASAKPAPASSKKAAPRVRNYRVRPGDSLLAIAREHSCDVTALARENKLKSPHYMIKPGQRLKLRGCED
;
A
#
# COMPACT_ATOMS: atom_id res chain seq x y z
N MET A 1 36.20 -48.35 -73.26
CA MET A 1 37.59 -47.95 -73.51
C MET A 1 37.81 -46.56 -73.04
N PRO A 2 39.05 -46.23 -72.62
CA PRO A 2 39.38 -46.23 -71.17
C PRO A 2 39.59 -44.82 -70.63
N MET A 3 39.49 -44.72 -69.33
CA MET A 3 40.42 -44.16 -68.33
C MET A 3 41.33 -42.99 -68.79
N ILE A 4 41.34 -41.97 -67.94
CA ILE A 4 42.59 -41.47 -67.31
C ILE A 4 42.24 -40.71 -66.07
N ARG A 5 42.87 -41.16 -64.96
CA ARG A 5 42.95 -40.53 -63.62
C ARG A 5 43.89 -39.32 -63.69
N ASN A 6 43.55 -38.22 -63.03
CA ASN A 6 44.56 -37.29 -62.55
C ASN A 6 44.25 -36.90 -61.13
N SER A 7 45.12 -37.40 -60.24
CA SER A 7 45.16 -37.06 -58.80
C SER A 7 45.89 -35.71 -58.66
N ILE A 8 45.23 -34.75 -58.04
CA ILE A 8 45.87 -33.52 -57.55
C ILE A 8 45.91 -33.61 -56.07
N PHE A 9 47.07 -33.78 -55.46
CA PHE A 9 47.35 -33.66 -54.06
C PHE A 9 47.25 -32.18 -53.67
N LEU A 10 46.33 -31.81 -52.83
CA LEU A 10 46.28 -30.52 -52.15
C LEU A 10 46.67 -30.72 -50.70
N ALA A 11 47.86 -30.26 -50.34
CA ALA A 11 48.37 -30.25 -48.99
C ALA A 11 47.59 -29.22 -48.16
N LEU A 12 46.74 -29.66 -47.23
CA LEU A 12 46.16 -28.78 -46.23
C LEU A 12 47.12 -28.64 -45.05
N ALA A 13 47.66 -27.44 -44.87
CA ALA A 13 48.37 -27.06 -43.68
C ALA A 13 47.35 -26.96 -42.47
N LEU A 14 47.48 -27.84 -41.49
CA LEU A 14 46.78 -27.74 -40.22
C LEU A 14 47.40 -26.59 -39.40
N SER A 15 46.74 -25.44 -39.38
CA SER A 15 46.96 -24.42 -38.35
C SER A 15 46.18 -24.84 -37.10
N ALA A 16 46.86 -25.36 -36.09
CA ALA A 16 46.31 -25.62 -34.79
C ALA A 16 46.02 -24.28 -34.09
N ALA A 17 44.79 -23.82 -34.24
CA ALA A 17 44.25 -22.75 -33.39
C ALA A 17 43.91 -23.35 -32.02
N SER A 18 44.74 -23.07 -31.02
CA SER A 18 44.48 -23.39 -29.63
C SER A 18 43.30 -22.55 -29.14
N THR A 19 42.09 -23.08 -29.25
CA THR A 19 40.94 -22.55 -28.56
C THR A 19 41.13 -22.83 -27.05
N VAL A 20 41.54 -21.80 -26.31
CA VAL A 20 41.44 -21.81 -24.85
C VAL A 20 39.95 -21.84 -24.52
N ALA A 21 39.42 -23.02 -24.29
CA ALA A 21 38.09 -23.18 -23.69
C ALA A 21 38.17 -22.61 -22.27
N ILE A 22 37.70 -21.38 -22.09
CA ILE A 22 37.37 -20.85 -20.76
C ILE A 22 36.22 -21.73 -20.27
N ALA A 23 36.53 -22.75 -19.48
CA ALA A 23 35.53 -23.54 -18.74
C ALA A 23 34.78 -22.59 -17.84
N ALA A 24 33.57 -22.19 -18.24
CA ALA A 24 32.65 -21.48 -17.37
C ALA A 24 32.46 -22.34 -16.14
N LYS A 25 32.81 -21.80 -14.99
CA LYS A 25 32.67 -22.48 -13.69
C LYS A 25 31.17 -22.78 -13.55
N VAL A 26 30.79 -24.04 -13.71
CA VAL A 26 29.40 -24.47 -13.57
C VAL A 26 28.95 -24.06 -12.17
N ASP A 27 27.97 -23.15 -12.11
CA ASP A 27 27.39 -22.71 -10.84
C ASP A 27 26.66 -23.90 -10.23
N LYS A 28 27.20 -24.45 -9.17
CA LYS A 28 26.62 -25.61 -8.45
C LYS A 28 25.23 -25.32 -7.91
N ASN A 29 24.85 -24.06 -7.78
CA ASN A 29 23.56 -23.62 -7.26
C ASN A 29 22.57 -23.22 -8.39
N ALA A 30 22.94 -23.35 -9.66
CA ALA A 30 22.09 -22.94 -10.78
C ALA A 30 20.70 -23.60 -10.76
N ALA A 31 20.63 -24.90 -10.46
CA ALA A 31 19.36 -25.62 -10.37
C ALA A 31 18.48 -25.09 -9.20
N LEU A 32 19.11 -24.74 -8.07
CA LEU A 32 18.41 -24.15 -6.92
C LEU A 32 17.82 -22.77 -7.29
N TYR A 33 18.60 -21.94 -7.97
CA TYR A 33 18.14 -20.62 -8.41
C TYR A 33 16.99 -20.72 -9.43
N GLN A 34 17.06 -21.66 -10.38
CA GLN A 34 15.96 -21.93 -11.30
C GLN A 34 14.67 -22.34 -10.57
N SER A 35 14.80 -23.17 -9.54
CA SER A 35 13.65 -23.59 -8.71
C SER A 35 13.05 -22.42 -7.95
N MET A 36 13.87 -21.49 -7.45
CA MET A 36 13.42 -20.25 -6.77
C MET A 36 12.70 -19.30 -7.74
N ASP A 37 13.26 -19.10 -8.94
CA ASP A 37 12.66 -18.28 -9.98
C ASP A 37 11.30 -18.87 -10.43
N ALA A 38 11.23 -20.22 -10.57
CA ALA A 38 10.00 -20.93 -10.91
C ALA A 38 8.94 -20.84 -9.79
N ALA A 39 9.33 -20.91 -8.52
CA ALA A 39 8.40 -20.71 -7.39
C ALA A 39 7.86 -19.28 -7.37
N SER A 40 8.73 -18.29 -7.56
CA SER A 40 8.32 -16.87 -7.66
C SER A 40 7.38 -16.61 -8.84
N GLN A 41 7.59 -17.29 -9.96
CA GLN A 41 6.71 -17.19 -11.13
C GLN A 41 5.34 -17.83 -10.85
N ARG A 42 5.30 -19.03 -10.26
CA ARG A 42 4.04 -19.69 -9.86
C ARG A 42 3.23 -18.82 -8.91
N TYR A 43 3.89 -18.16 -7.96
CA TYR A 43 3.21 -17.20 -7.08
C TYR A 43 2.55 -16.09 -7.87
N ARG A 44 3.27 -15.43 -8.79
CA ARG A 44 2.73 -14.33 -9.61
C ARG A 44 1.57 -14.80 -10.50
N GLU A 45 1.70 -15.96 -11.15
CA GLU A 45 0.64 -16.53 -11.99
C GLU A 45 -0.60 -16.89 -11.18
N ALA A 46 -0.41 -17.52 -10.01
CA ALA A 46 -1.51 -17.85 -9.12
C ALA A 46 -2.22 -16.57 -8.61
N ARG A 47 -1.47 -15.52 -8.34
CA ARG A 47 -2.00 -14.24 -7.93
C ARG A 47 -2.84 -13.59 -9.03
N ILE A 48 -2.35 -13.57 -10.28
CA ILE A 48 -3.12 -13.05 -11.43
C ILE A 48 -4.42 -13.83 -11.60
N LYS A 49 -4.39 -15.14 -11.48
CA LYS A 49 -5.60 -15.99 -11.57
C LYS A 49 -6.56 -15.75 -10.42
N LEU A 50 -6.04 -15.55 -9.20
CA LEU A 50 -6.85 -15.18 -8.04
C LEU A 50 -7.53 -13.82 -8.26
N GLN A 51 -6.80 -12.85 -8.82
CA GLN A 51 -7.35 -11.55 -9.22
C GLN A 51 -8.43 -11.67 -10.30
N ALA A 52 -8.34 -12.67 -11.15
CA ALA A 52 -9.37 -12.99 -12.16
C ALA A 52 -10.54 -13.83 -11.61
N GLY A 53 -10.57 -14.12 -10.30
CA GLY A 53 -11.68 -14.82 -9.64
C GLY A 53 -11.49 -16.34 -9.49
N ASP A 54 -10.29 -16.87 -9.73
CA ASP A 54 -9.97 -18.28 -9.46
C ASP A 54 -9.51 -18.49 -8.01
N ASP A 55 -10.47 -18.69 -7.10
CA ASP A 55 -10.20 -18.89 -5.67
C ASP A 55 -9.33 -20.15 -5.40
N ALA A 56 -9.31 -21.14 -6.30
CA ALA A 56 -8.44 -22.31 -6.21
C ALA A 56 -6.95 -21.94 -6.35
N SER A 57 -6.66 -20.80 -6.96
CA SER A 57 -5.29 -20.28 -7.08
C SER A 57 -4.70 -19.77 -5.76
N MET A 58 -5.51 -19.56 -4.72
CA MET A 58 -5.04 -19.25 -3.37
C MET A 58 -4.12 -20.34 -2.81
N LEU A 59 -4.53 -21.60 -2.94
CA LEU A 59 -3.72 -22.72 -2.48
C LEU A 59 -2.39 -22.81 -3.25
N LYS A 60 -2.41 -22.57 -4.55
CA LYS A 60 -1.21 -22.57 -5.40
C LYS A 60 -0.25 -21.45 -5.03
N MET A 61 -0.77 -20.30 -4.67
CA MET A 61 0.02 -19.16 -4.20
C MET A 61 0.70 -19.46 -2.85
N SER A 62 -0.04 -20.04 -1.91
CA SER A 62 0.48 -20.50 -0.61
C SER A 62 1.61 -21.55 -0.78
N GLN A 63 1.36 -22.56 -1.63
CA GLN A 63 2.37 -23.58 -1.93
C GLN A 63 3.64 -22.98 -2.57
N ALA A 64 3.49 -22.02 -3.48
CA ALA A 64 4.64 -21.37 -4.11
C ALA A 64 5.49 -20.59 -3.10
N LEU A 65 4.87 -19.97 -2.07
CA LEU A 65 5.60 -19.33 -0.98
C LEU A 65 6.32 -20.34 -0.08
N GLU A 66 5.67 -21.44 0.28
CA GLU A 66 6.30 -22.51 1.05
C GLU A 66 7.51 -23.10 0.31
N ASP A 67 7.34 -23.37 -0.98
CA ASP A 67 8.44 -23.84 -1.83
C ASP A 67 9.61 -22.85 -1.84
N LEU A 68 9.33 -21.53 -1.91
CA LEU A 68 10.36 -20.50 -1.89
C LEU A 68 11.09 -20.44 -0.55
N GLU A 69 10.37 -20.62 0.57
CA GLU A 69 10.96 -20.70 1.90
C GLU A 69 11.88 -21.92 2.06
N ASP A 70 11.44 -23.08 1.58
CA ASP A 70 12.24 -24.31 1.62
C ASP A 70 13.51 -24.20 0.77
N LEU A 71 13.39 -23.63 -0.44
CA LEU A 71 14.53 -23.36 -1.32
C LEU A 71 15.49 -22.32 -0.72
N ALA A 72 14.97 -21.31 -0.01
CA ALA A 72 15.78 -20.37 0.73
C ALA A 72 16.58 -21.04 1.85
N GLN A 73 15.95 -21.93 2.63
CA GLN A 73 16.65 -22.74 3.64
C GLN A 73 17.72 -23.65 3.02
N GLN A 74 17.43 -24.22 1.87
CA GLN A 74 18.37 -25.06 1.12
C GLN A 74 19.58 -24.26 0.65
N CYS A 75 19.35 -23.04 0.15
CA CYS A 75 20.41 -22.10 -0.24
C CYS A 75 21.36 -21.80 0.91
N LEU A 76 20.85 -21.55 2.11
CA LEU A 76 21.68 -21.26 3.28
C LEU A 76 22.57 -22.42 3.73
N LYS A 77 22.14 -23.64 3.48
CA LYS A 77 22.93 -24.85 3.77
C LYS A 77 23.95 -25.18 2.68
N GLN A 78 23.80 -24.59 1.50
CA GLN A 78 24.64 -24.89 0.32
C GLN A 78 25.80 -23.91 0.22
N ARG A 79 27.02 -24.44 0.14
CA ARG A 79 28.24 -23.62 0.05
C ARG A 79 28.29 -22.83 -1.26
N GLY A 80 28.40 -21.50 -1.15
CA GLY A 80 28.48 -20.59 -2.29
C GLY A 80 27.13 -20.19 -2.88
N CYS A 81 26.02 -20.48 -2.19
CA CYS A 81 24.73 -19.93 -2.56
C CYS A 81 24.66 -18.41 -2.29
N GLU A 82 24.18 -17.65 -3.25
CA GLU A 82 24.02 -16.19 -3.17
C GLU A 82 22.71 -15.83 -2.49
N THR A 83 22.77 -15.53 -1.20
CA THR A 83 21.60 -15.09 -0.43
C THR A 83 20.93 -13.83 -0.96
N THR A 84 21.66 -12.99 -1.69
CA THR A 84 21.12 -11.81 -2.36
C THR A 84 20.00 -12.15 -3.35
N ARG A 85 20.12 -13.28 -4.07
CA ARG A 85 19.06 -13.75 -4.98
C ARG A 85 17.79 -14.16 -4.27
N VAL A 86 17.95 -14.81 -3.11
CA VAL A 86 16.80 -15.17 -2.25
C VAL A 86 16.05 -13.92 -1.81
N ILE A 87 16.80 -12.90 -1.36
CA ILE A 87 16.22 -11.62 -0.93
C ILE A 87 15.48 -10.94 -2.07
N THR A 88 16.08 -10.88 -3.26
CA THR A 88 15.44 -10.26 -4.43
C THR A 88 14.10 -10.91 -4.75
N ASN A 89 14.00 -12.24 -4.66
CA ASN A 89 12.73 -12.94 -4.86
C ASN A 89 11.70 -12.57 -3.78
N TYR A 90 12.08 -12.52 -2.51
CA TYR A 90 11.20 -12.07 -1.43
C TYR A 90 10.81 -10.60 -1.55
N GLU A 91 11.74 -9.71 -1.88
CA GLU A 91 11.46 -8.28 -2.07
C GLU A 91 10.46 -8.04 -3.22
N VAL A 92 10.59 -8.76 -4.34
CA VAL A 92 9.63 -8.69 -5.43
C VAL A 92 8.23 -9.11 -4.97
N LEU A 93 8.12 -10.16 -4.16
CA LEU A 93 6.84 -10.62 -3.62
C LEU A 93 6.26 -9.63 -2.60
N LEU A 94 7.08 -9.07 -1.71
CA LEU A 94 6.67 -8.08 -0.72
C LEU A 94 6.29 -6.74 -1.37
N LYS A 95 7.13 -6.23 -2.28
CA LYS A 95 6.90 -4.97 -3.00
C LYS A 95 5.68 -5.03 -3.93
N SER A 96 5.39 -6.20 -4.50
CA SER A 96 4.19 -6.35 -5.34
C SER A 96 2.89 -6.11 -4.57
N GLN A 97 2.90 -6.25 -3.26
CA GLN A 97 1.78 -5.86 -2.39
C GLN A 97 1.71 -4.35 -2.16
N ASP A 98 2.86 -3.65 -2.14
CA ASP A 98 2.91 -2.20 -1.94
C ASP A 98 2.71 -1.40 -3.25
N LEU A 99 3.18 -1.92 -4.40
CA LEU A 99 3.03 -1.25 -5.70
C LEU A 99 1.57 -1.16 -6.15
N GLN A 100 0.74 -2.15 -5.83
CA GLN A 100 -0.71 -2.05 -6.08
C GLN A 100 -1.41 -1.02 -5.17
N ALA A 101 -0.80 -0.65 -4.04
CA ALA A 101 -1.30 0.43 -3.20
C ALA A 101 -1.04 1.82 -3.80
N GLN A 102 -0.04 1.94 -4.66
CA GLN A 102 0.29 3.20 -5.33
C GLN A 102 -0.50 3.42 -6.64
N ASP A 103 -0.89 2.31 -7.32
CA ASP A 103 -1.59 2.40 -8.60
C ASP A 103 -3.13 2.47 -8.47
N THR A 104 -3.69 2.14 -7.31
CA THR A 104 -5.16 2.09 -7.11
C THR A 104 -5.73 3.24 -6.30
N VAL A 105 -4.89 4.11 -5.73
CA VAL A 105 -5.35 5.27 -4.97
C VAL A 105 -5.09 6.55 -5.76
N LEU A 106 -5.74 6.65 -6.91
CA LEU A 106 -5.95 7.90 -7.64
C LEU A 106 -7.22 8.54 -7.09
N VAL A 107 -7.18 9.05 -5.87
CA VAL A 107 -8.30 9.75 -5.28
C VAL A 107 -7.89 11.21 -5.07
N GLY A 108 -8.59 12.09 -5.78
CA GLY A 108 -8.62 13.52 -5.49
C GLY A 108 -7.47 14.32 -6.07
N GLU A 109 -7.43 14.47 -7.37
CA GLU A 109 -6.80 15.63 -7.99
C GLU A 109 -7.81 16.76 -8.11
N ASP A 110 -7.31 17.99 -7.94
CA ASP A 110 -8.08 19.22 -8.12
C ASP A 110 -8.74 19.20 -9.51
N PRO A 111 -10.01 19.64 -9.67
CA PRO A 111 -10.80 19.41 -10.89
C PRO A 111 -10.25 20.03 -12.17
N ASP A 112 -9.20 20.83 -12.09
CA ASP A 112 -8.74 21.63 -13.24
C ASP A 112 -7.55 21.01 -14.03
N ASP A 113 -6.99 19.84 -13.62
CA ASP A 113 -5.77 19.29 -14.22
C ASP A 113 -5.85 17.80 -14.67
N LEU A 114 -7.03 17.24 -14.90
CA LEU A 114 -7.15 15.79 -15.21
C LEU A 114 -7.28 15.50 -16.71
N GLU A 115 -6.19 15.04 -17.31
CA GLU A 115 -6.28 14.01 -18.36
C GLU A 115 -6.56 12.66 -17.67
N GLU A 116 -7.78 12.13 -17.86
CA GLU A 116 -8.23 10.88 -17.27
C GLU A 116 -7.42 9.68 -17.77
N PRO A 117 -6.92 8.79 -16.88
CA PRO A 117 -6.50 7.47 -17.32
C PRO A 117 -7.73 6.65 -17.71
N ASP A 118 -7.64 5.96 -18.83
CA ASP A 118 -8.68 5.25 -19.57
C ASP A 118 -9.41 4.10 -18.82
N HIS A 119 -9.23 3.96 -17.51
CA HIS A 119 -9.73 2.86 -16.69
C HIS A 119 -10.85 3.21 -15.70
N ALA A 120 -11.31 4.46 -15.67
CA ALA A 120 -12.30 4.94 -14.68
C ALA A 120 -13.69 5.19 -15.27
N ARG A 121 -14.01 4.73 -16.47
CA ARG A 121 -15.33 4.93 -17.05
C ARG A 121 -16.26 3.81 -16.68
N SER A 122 -17.18 4.10 -15.76
CA SER A 122 -18.39 3.29 -15.63
C SER A 122 -19.29 3.50 -16.85
N PRO A 123 -19.66 2.44 -17.61
CA PRO A 123 -20.31 2.61 -18.90
C PRO A 123 -21.80 2.96 -18.85
N VAL A 124 -22.40 3.21 -17.68
CA VAL A 124 -23.85 3.03 -17.57
C VAL A 124 -24.62 4.17 -16.89
N LEU A 125 -24.04 5.33 -16.65
CA LEU A 125 -24.78 6.38 -15.94
C LEU A 125 -25.80 7.14 -16.80
N ALA A 126 -25.94 6.81 -18.06
CA ALA A 126 -26.60 7.70 -18.98
C ALA A 126 -28.13 7.63 -19.06
N ASN A 127 -28.82 6.56 -18.68
CA ASN A 127 -30.25 6.47 -19.00
C ASN A 127 -31.08 5.51 -18.12
N SER A 128 -31.14 5.68 -16.82
CA SER A 128 -32.14 4.93 -16.07
C SER A 128 -33.17 5.83 -15.40
N ALA A 129 -34.35 5.91 -15.97
CA ALA A 129 -35.51 6.61 -15.40
C ALA A 129 -35.99 5.96 -14.06
N GLU A 130 -35.51 4.77 -13.75
CA GLU A 130 -35.90 3.99 -12.57
C GLU A 130 -34.94 4.12 -11.38
N ALA A 131 -33.73 4.61 -11.62
CA ALA A 131 -32.70 4.81 -10.59
C ALA A 131 -33.01 5.98 -9.64
N ALA A 132 -34.15 6.55 -9.75
CA ALA A 132 -34.43 7.89 -9.27
C ALA A 132 -34.93 7.99 -7.82
N ARG A 133 -34.53 7.15 -6.92
CA ARG A 133 -34.97 7.29 -5.52
C ARG A 133 -33.79 7.31 -4.56
N SER A 134 -33.55 8.50 -4.07
CA SER A 134 -32.69 8.71 -2.93
C SER A 134 -33.34 8.08 -1.69
N ILE A 135 -32.75 7.01 -1.19
CA ILE A 135 -33.21 6.31 0.02
C ILE A 135 -32.11 6.46 1.05
N SER A 136 -32.47 7.04 2.19
CA SER A 136 -31.55 7.12 3.32
C SER A 136 -31.31 5.73 3.91
N LEU A 137 -30.08 5.28 4.03
CA LEU A 137 -29.69 4.03 4.71
C LEU A 137 -30.12 3.99 6.18
N LEU A 138 -30.44 5.15 6.74
CA LEU A 138 -30.67 5.36 8.17
C LEU A 138 -32.04 5.98 8.49
N GLY A 139 -32.94 6.14 7.51
CA GLY A 139 -34.29 6.65 7.76
C GLY A 139 -35.28 5.56 8.16
N ASP A 140 -36.36 5.92 8.82
CA ASP A 140 -37.44 4.99 9.11
C ASP A 140 -38.14 4.53 7.81
N GLY A 141 -38.25 3.24 7.59
CA GLY A 141 -38.94 2.67 6.42
C GLY A 141 -38.04 2.39 5.20
N HIS A 142 -36.81 1.98 5.41
CA HIS A 142 -35.86 1.66 4.36
C HIS A 142 -36.25 0.55 3.43
N ASP A 143 -36.28 0.87 2.18
CA ASP A 143 -36.20 -0.06 1.06
C ASP A 143 -34.79 -0.08 0.43
N PHE A 144 -33.75 -0.22 1.26
CA PHE A 144 -32.36 -0.29 0.76
C PHE A 144 -32.21 -1.45 -0.26
N ASP A 145 -32.88 -2.57 -0.01
CA ASP A 145 -32.98 -3.70 -0.92
C ASP A 145 -33.55 -3.30 -2.28
N LYS A 146 -34.62 -2.49 -2.28
CA LYS A 146 -35.24 -1.99 -3.50
C LYS A 146 -34.35 -0.98 -4.20
N MET A 147 -33.69 -0.09 -3.47
CA MET A 147 -32.71 0.84 -4.03
C MET A 147 -31.62 0.08 -4.76
N VAL A 148 -30.99 -0.91 -4.12
CA VAL A 148 -29.96 -1.70 -4.75
C VAL A 148 -30.48 -2.49 -5.95
N ALA A 149 -31.68 -3.07 -5.87
CA ALA A 149 -32.25 -3.86 -6.93
C ALA A 149 -32.65 -3.05 -8.18
N LEU A 150 -33.08 -1.81 -8.01
CA LEU A 150 -33.63 -0.96 -9.08
C LEU A 150 -32.67 0.11 -9.60
N ASN A 151 -31.52 0.30 -8.95
CA ASN A 151 -30.56 1.36 -9.30
C ASN A 151 -29.48 0.82 -10.24
N GLU A 152 -29.52 1.22 -11.50
CA GLU A 152 -28.58 0.76 -12.51
C GLU A 152 -27.11 1.12 -12.22
N PRO A 153 -26.74 2.34 -11.78
CA PRO A 153 -25.39 2.64 -11.33
C PRO A 153 -24.88 1.70 -10.23
N ILE A 154 -25.70 1.39 -9.24
CA ILE A 154 -25.33 0.45 -8.17
C ILE A 154 -25.17 -0.98 -8.73
N GLN A 155 -26.06 -1.41 -9.64
CA GLN A 155 -25.93 -2.70 -10.30
C GLN A 155 -24.67 -2.80 -11.16
N ALA A 156 -24.27 -1.72 -11.82
CA ALA A 156 -23.00 -1.65 -12.54
C ALA A 156 -21.80 -1.80 -11.59
N ALA A 157 -21.79 -1.07 -10.48
CA ALA A 157 -20.76 -1.15 -9.46
C ALA A 157 -20.69 -2.54 -8.79
N LEU A 158 -21.85 -3.20 -8.56
CA LEU A 158 -21.89 -4.59 -8.09
C LEU A 158 -21.20 -5.54 -9.07
N ARG A 159 -21.48 -5.40 -10.37
CA ARG A 159 -20.81 -6.21 -11.40
C ARG A 159 -19.31 -5.98 -11.41
N GLU A 160 -18.87 -4.73 -11.27
CA GLU A 160 -17.45 -4.40 -11.20
C GLU A 160 -16.76 -5.03 -9.98
N TRP A 161 -17.33 -4.88 -8.79
CA TRP A 161 -16.84 -5.52 -7.57
C TRP A 161 -16.80 -7.06 -7.66
N LEU A 162 -17.74 -7.67 -8.35
CA LEU A 162 -17.83 -9.13 -8.49
C LEU A 162 -16.95 -9.69 -9.62
N THR A 163 -16.41 -8.85 -10.49
CA THR A 163 -15.59 -9.24 -11.64
C THR A 163 -14.19 -8.64 -11.57
N THR A 164 -13.99 -7.49 -12.19
CA THR A 164 -12.66 -6.85 -12.33
C THR A 164 -12.04 -6.44 -11.00
N GLN A 165 -12.86 -6.09 -10.00
CA GLN A 165 -12.41 -5.66 -8.67
C GLN A 165 -12.57 -6.75 -7.58
N ARG A 166 -12.89 -8.00 -7.99
CA ARG A 166 -13.18 -9.08 -7.03
C ARG A 166 -12.02 -9.34 -6.07
N ALA A 167 -10.80 -9.44 -6.58
CA ALA A 167 -9.63 -9.69 -5.75
C ALA A 167 -9.39 -8.55 -4.77
N PHE A 168 -9.54 -7.31 -5.23
CA PHE A 168 -9.40 -6.12 -4.38
C PHE A 168 -10.47 -6.08 -3.27
N LEU A 169 -11.71 -6.48 -3.57
CA LEU A 169 -12.77 -6.58 -2.56
C LEU A 169 -12.46 -7.64 -1.49
N ILE A 170 -11.90 -8.78 -1.90
CA ILE A 170 -11.48 -9.84 -0.98
C ILE A 170 -10.33 -9.35 -0.09
N ASP A 171 -9.34 -8.65 -0.66
CA ASP A 171 -8.25 -8.05 0.11
C ASP A 171 -8.75 -7.00 1.10
N ALA A 172 -9.71 -6.15 0.66
CA ALA A 172 -10.35 -5.17 1.54
C ALA A 172 -11.09 -5.84 2.71
N TRP A 173 -11.80 -6.94 2.42
CA TRP A 173 -12.44 -7.75 3.46
C TRP A 173 -11.43 -8.30 4.47
N GLU A 174 -10.35 -8.93 4.02
CA GLU A 174 -9.32 -9.48 4.91
C GLU A 174 -8.67 -8.39 5.76
N ASN A 175 -8.26 -7.29 5.14
CA ASN A 175 -7.68 -6.16 5.85
C ASN A 175 -8.64 -5.63 6.92
N TYR A 176 -9.92 -5.47 6.56
CA TYR A 176 -10.94 -5.01 7.49
C TYR A 176 -11.12 -5.99 8.65
N GLN A 177 -11.22 -7.28 8.40
CA GLN A 177 -11.45 -8.28 9.45
C GLN A 177 -10.35 -8.25 10.54
N TYR A 178 -9.10 -8.03 10.17
CA TYR A 178 -8.02 -7.87 11.14
C TYR A 178 -8.08 -6.56 11.93
N MET A 179 -8.66 -5.50 11.36
CA MET A 179 -8.81 -4.20 12.00
C MET A 179 -10.20 -3.98 12.61
N ARG A 180 -11.15 -4.87 12.36
CA ARG A 180 -12.57 -4.72 12.75
C ARG A 180 -12.74 -4.36 14.21
N TYR A 181 -12.01 -5.03 15.11
CA TYR A 181 -12.10 -4.79 16.56
C TYR A 181 -11.65 -3.37 16.98
N LEU A 182 -10.90 -2.67 16.14
CA LEU A 182 -10.50 -1.28 16.36
C LEU A 182 -11.49 -0.30 15.71
N MET A 183 -12.01 -0.62 14.55
CA MET A 183 -12.78 0.32 13.71
C MET A 183 -14.29 0.24 13.94
N SER A 184 -14.87 -0.96 13.99
CA SER A 184 -16.32 -1.17 14.12
C SER A 184 -16.91 -0.53 15.38
N PRO A 185 -16.28 -0.60 16.58
CA PRO A 185 -16.83 0.03 17.77
C PRO A 185 -16.96 1.55 17.69
N GLU A 186 -16.18 2.22 16.83
CA GLU A 186 -16.29 3.67 16.64
C GLU A 186 -17.57 4.03 15.86
N TYR A 187 -17.94 3.21 14.89
CA TYR A 187 -19.17 3.36 14.14
C TYR A 187 -20.40 2.99 14.97
N GLU A 188 -20.32 1.91 15.72
CA GLU A 188 -21.39 1.49 16.65
C GLU A 188 -21.72 2.60 17.67
N ARG A 189 -20.70 3.21 18.31
CA ARG A 189 -20.87 4.34 19.22
C ARG A 189 -21.48 5.58 18.55
N ALA A 190 -21.24 5.76 17.28
CA ALA A 190 -21.78 6.86 16.48
C ALA A 190 -23.19 6.56 15.93
N GLY A 191 -23.75 5.36 16.16
CA GLY A 191 -25.04 4.93 15.61
C GLY A 191 -25.04 4.74 14.09
N LEU A 192 -23.88 4.40 13.51
CA LEU A 192 -23.68 4.19 12.08
C LEU A 192 -23.54 2.71 11.74
N PRO A 193 -24.05 2.27 10.58
CA PRO A 193 -23.93 0.88 10.17
C PRO A 193 -22.48 0.53 9.76
N GLU A 194 -22.00 -0.61 10.25
CA GLU A 194 -20.67 -1.14 9.93
C GLU A 194 -20.44 -1.32 8.43
N ALA A 195 -21.49 -1.68 7.69
CA ALA A 195 -21.40 -1.83 6.24
C ALA A 195 -20.99 -0.55 5.51
N LEU A 196 -21.40 0.63 6.00
CA LEU A 196 -20.99 1.91 5.44
C LEU A 196 -19.49 2.17 5.67
N LEU A 197 -18.98 1.85 6.86
CA LEU A 197 -17.53 1.90 7.13
C LEU A 197 -16.75 1.03 6.15
N PHE A 198 -17.21 -0.23 6.00
CA PHE A 198 -16.56 -1.15 5.05
C PHE A 198 -16.61 -0.62 3.62
N GLY A 199 -17.76 -0.13 3.16
CA GLY A 199 -17.94 0.39 1.80
C GLY A 199 -17.00 1.56 1.50
N ILE A 200 -16.92 2.54 2.41
CA ILE A 200 -16.00 3.68 2.29
C ILE A 200 -14.54 3.17 2.30
N MET A 201 -14.14 2.39 3.30
CA MET A 201 -12.77 1.90 3.41
C MET A 201 -12.35 1.05 2.20
N ALA A 202 -13.24 0.19 1.70
CA ALA A 202 -12.96 -0.63 0.52
C ALA A 202 -12.69 0.25 -0.71
N LYS A 203 -13.49 1.30 -0.93
CA LYS A 203 -13.31 2.21 -2.07
C LYS A 203 -12.07 3.11 -1.89
N GLU A 204 -11.79 3.57 -0.68
CA GLU A 204 -10.69 4.51 -0.42
C GLU A 204 -9.30 3.86 -0.51
N SER A 205 -9.10 2.73 0.15
CA SER A 205 -7.74 2.16 0.29
C SER A 205 -7.69 0.64 0.20
N GLY A 206 -8.85 -0.04 0.16
CA GLY A 206 -8.89 -1.48 0.40
C GLY A 206 -8.39 -1.89 1.78
N GLY A 207 -8.46 -0.98 2.77
CA GLY A 207 -7.99 -1.22 4.13
C GLY A 207 -6.47 -1.17 4.29
N LYS A 208 -5.75 -0.51 3.40
CA LYS A 208 -4.30 -0.31 3.50
C LYS A 208 -4.01 0.95 4.31
N VAL A 209 -3.57 0.81 5.56
CA VAL A 209 -3.38 1.95 6.48
C VAL A 209 -2.30 2.93 6.04
N HIS A 210 -1.31 2.52 5.26
CA HIS A 210 -0.24 3.39 4.76
C HIS A 210 -0.52 3.95 3.35
N ALA A 211 -1.75 3.85 2.86
CA ALA A 211 -2.12 4.44 1.59
C ALA A 211 -2.03 5.97 1.66
N ILE A 212 -1.41 6.57 0.64
CA ILE A 212 -1.27 8.02 0.48
C ILE A 212 -1.59 8.35 -0.97
N SER A 213 -2.57 9.22 -1.21
CA SER A 213 -2.89 9.72 -2.54
C SER A 213 -1.89 10.79 -2.99
N ARG A 214 -1.86 11.11 -4.28
CA ARG A 214 -1.06 12.21 -4.81
C ARG A 214 -1.45 13.56 -4.19
N ALA A 215 -2.72 13.76 -3.89
CA ALA A 215 -3.23 14.96 -3.23
C ALA A 215 -2.94 15.01 -1.71
N GLY A 216 -2.34 13.95 -1.13
CA GLY A 216 -1.98 13.88 0.28
C GLY A 216 -3.09 13.35 1.20
N ALA A 217 -4.16 12.78 0.64
CA ALA A 217 -5.10 12.00 1.43
C ALA A 217 -4.38 10.77 2.00
N SER A 218 -4.64 10.40 3.25
CA SER A 218 -3.82 9.40 3.95
C SER A 218 -4.64 8.47 4.82
N GLY A 219 -4.15 7.24 4.96
CA GLY A 219 -4.69 6.25 5.87
C GLY A 219 -5.78 5.36 5.26
N PRO A 220 -6.38 4.47 6.06
CA PRO A 220 -7.37 3.50 5.58
C PRO A 220 -8.65 4.16 5.05
N LEU A 221 -8.93 5.39 5.46
CA LEU A 221 -10.11 6.17 5.09
C LEU A 221 -9.75 7.47 4.36
N GLN A 222 -8.51 7.61 3.87
CA GLN A 222 -8.04 8.66 2.97
C GLN A 222 -8.42 10.10 3.40
N PHE A 223 -8.13 10.45 4.65
CA PHE A 223 -8.37 11.82 5.13
C PHE A 223 -7.37 12.81 4.52
N MET A 224 -7.90 13.90 3.97
CA MET A 224 -7.10 15.08 3.65
C MET A 224 -6.56 15.74 4.94
N PRO A 225 -5.37 16.37 4.93
CA PRO A 225 -4.77 16.95 6.14
C PRO A 225 -5.70 17.92 6.88
N ALA A 226 -6.32 18.85 6.16
CA ALA A 226 -7.20 19.86 6.76
C ALA A 226 -8.46 19.24 7.38
N THR A 227 -9.12 18.33 6.64
CA THR A 227 -10.30 17.62 7.12
C THR A 227 -9.93 16.73 8.30
N GLY A 228 -8.80 16.01 8.22
CA GLY A 228 -8.32 15.19 9.32
C GLY A 228 -8.13 16.00 10.60
N THR A 229 -7.46 17.14 10.53
CA THR A 229 -7.25 18.03 11.68
C THR A 229 -8.58 18.49 12.30
N ARG A 230 -9.56 18.84 11.49
CA ARG A 230 -10.89 19.24 11.95
C ARG A 230 -11.58 18.13 12.76
N PHE A 231 -11.36 16.87 12.43
CA PHE A 231 -11.93 15.71 13.13
C PHE A 231 -10.94 15.02 14.08
N GLY A 232 -9.90 15.71 14.53
CA GLY A 232 -8.99 15.24 15.58
C GLY A 232 -7.87 14.31 15.10
N LEU A 233 -7.58 14.29 13.79
CA LEU A 233 -6.44 13.58 13.23
C LEU A 233 -5.29 14.54 12.99
N TYR A 234 -4.17 14.30 13.68
CA TYR A 234 -3.00 15.17 13.64
C TYR A 234 -1.71 14.35 13.81
N ARG A 235 -0.59 14.99 13.61
CA ARG A 235 0.70 14.41 13.98
C ARG A 235 0.90 14.54 15.48
N ASP A 236 1.16 13.41 16.15
CA ASP A 236 1.44 13.40 17.58
C ASP A 236 2.86 13.88 17.89
N GLY A 237 3.21 13.95 19.20
CA GLY A 237 4.54 14.39 19.66
C GLY A 237 5.70 13.51 19.17
N THR A 238 5.43 12.33 18.63
CA THR A 238 6.43 11.44 18.01
C THR A 238 6.57 11.65 16.49
N GLY A 239 5.75 12.54 15.91
CA GLY A 239 5.70 12.77 14.48
C GLY A 239 4.79 11.78 13.71
N PHE A 240 4.19 10.81 14.40
CA PHE A 240 3.26 9.88 13.78
C PHE A 240 1.96 10.58 13.39
N ASP A 241 1.54 10.40 12.14
CA ASP A 241 0.30 10.95 11.61
C ASP A 241 -0.87 10.00 11.93
N SER A 242 -1.80 10.46 12.78
CA SER A 242 -2.91 9.65 13.25
C SER A 242 -3.97 9.32 12.19
N ARG A 243 -3.86 9.89 10.98
CA ARG A 243 -4.65 9.45 9.83
C ARG A 243 -4.36 8.00 9.44
N PHE A 244 -3.17 7.51 9.76
CA PHE A 244 -2.78 6.11 9.57
C PHE A 244 -3.28 5.17 10.68
N ASP A 245 -3.80 5.68 11.81
CA ASP A 245 -4.35 4.83 12.86
C ASP A 245 -5.78 4.41 12.53
N PRO A 246 -6.07 3.08 12.40
CA PRO A 246 -7.39 2.61 11.99
C PRO A 246 -8.52 3.05 12.93
N GLN A 247 -8.27 3.03 14.23
CA GLN A 247 -9.27 3.41 15.22
C GLN A 247 -9.57 4.90 15.18
N MET A 248 -8.52 5.73 15.17
CA MET A 248 -8.68 7.18 15.13
C MET A 248 -9.32 7.63 13.82
N ALA A 249 -8.90 7.04 12.69
CA ALA A 249 -9.49 7.30 11.38
C ALA A 249 -10.99 6.92 11.35
N ALA A 250 -11.37 5.74 11.88
CA ALA A 250 -12.77 5.33 11.95
C ALA A 250 -13.61 6.27 12.81
N ARG A 251 -13.09 6.73 13.97
CA ARG A 251 -13.75 7.72 14.83
C ARG A 251 -13.98 9.04 14.09
N ALA A 252 -12.95 9.55 13.44
CA ALA A 252 -13.03 10.79 12.68
C ALA A 252 -14.02 10.69 11.51
N ASN A 253 -14.02 9.55 10.81
CA ASN A 253 -14.95 9.30 9.72
C ASN A 253 -16.39 9.21 10.21
N ALA A 254 -16.65 8.51 11.30
CA ALA A 254 -17.98 8.46 11.91
C ALA A 254 -18.50 9.85 12.30
N ALA A 255 -17.65 10.68 12.89
CA ALA A 255 -17.98 12.07 13.20
C ALA A 255 -18.28 12.91 11.95
N TYR A 256 -17.47 12.76 10.89
CA TYR A 256 -17.70 13.40 9.61
C TYR A 256 -19.05 12.99 8.99
N ILE A 257 -19.32 11.70 8.93
CA ILE A 257 -20.56 11.17 8.33
C ILE A 257 -21.79 11.72 9.11
N ASN A 258 -21.77 11.71 10.45
CA ASN A 258 -22.86 12.25 11.24
C ASN A 258 -23.05 13.77 11.02
N GLU A 259 -21.97 14.54 10.93
CA GLU A 259 -22.06 15.96 10.61
C GLU A 259 -22.68 16.19 9.23
N ARG A 260 -22.31 15.37 8.21
CA ARG A 260 -22.90 15.47 6.87
C ARG A 260 -24.36 15.02 6.85
N PHE A 261 -24.72 13.96 7.57
CA PHE A 261 -26.11 13.56 7.73
C PHE A 261 -26.97 14.66 8.35
N ALA A 262 -26.47 15.35 9.34
CA ALA A 262 -27.19 16.48 9.95
C ALA A 262 -27.38 17.63 8.94
N ALA A 263 -26.34 17.94 8.15
CA ALA A 263 -26.37 19.03 7.15
C ALA A 263 -27.17 18.73 5.89
N LEU A 264 -27.33 17.43 5.54
CA LEU A 264 -27.93 16.98 4.27
C LEU A 264 -29.24 16.19 4.51
N ASN A 265 -29.91 16.48 5.60
CA ASN A 265 -31.19 15.85 5.98
C ASN A 265 -31.16 14.32 5.88
N ARG A 266 -30.07 13.71 6.40
CA ARG A 266 -29.80 12.26 6.42
C ARG A 266 -29.79 11.60 5.04
N ASN A 267 -29.55 12.37 3.97
CA ASN A 267 -29.43 11.81 2.64
C ASN A 267 -28.08 11.08 2.49
N LEU A 268 -28.16 9.78 2.26
CA LEU A 268 -26.97 8.90 2.19
C LEU A 268 -26.07 9.25 0.99
N GLU A 269 -26.67 9.37 -0.18
CA GLU A 269 -25.93 9.55 -1.42
C GLU A 269 -25.17 10.87 -1.45
N TYR A 270 -25.83 11.97 -1.05
CA TYR A 270 -25.16 13.26 -0.93
C TYR A 270 -24.10 13.27 0.19
N THR A 271 -24.29 12.47 1.25
CA THR A 271 -23.29 12.33 2.30
C THR A 271 -22.04 11.61 1.80
N ILE A 272 -22.22 10.52 1.05
CA ILE A 272 -21.11 9.80 0.42
C ILE A 272 -20.44 10.68 -0.65
N ALA A 273 -21.22 11.40 -1.45
CA ALA A 273 -20.71 12.35 -2.44
C ALA A 273 -19.90 13.48 -1.80
N ALA A 274 -20.30 13.96 -0.62
CA ALA A 274 -19.57 14.98 0.13
C ALA A 274 -18.20 14.48 0.59
N TYR A 275 -18.09 13.21 0.92
CA TYR A 275 -16.83 12.60 1.36
C TYR A 275 -15.76 12.62 0.26
N ASN A 276 -16.12 12.25 -0.96
CA ASN A 276 -15.22 12.22 -2.11
C ASN A 276 -15.10 13.59 -2.80
N GLY A 277 -16.25 14.18 -3.20
CA GLY A 277 -16.29 15.38 -4.04
C GLY A 277 -16.25 16.71 -3.27
N GLY A 278 -16.14 16.65 -1.94
CA GLY A 278 -16.07 17.82 -1.06
C GLY A 278 -17.44 18.30 -0.56
N GLU A 279 -17.49 18.62 0.72
CA GLU A 279 -18.71 18.97 1.45
C GLU A 279 -19.42 20.23 0.92
N GLY A 280 -18.66 21.24 0.53
CA GLY A 280 -19.24 22.49 -0.02
C GLY A 280 -19.93 22.27 -1.37
N ARG A 281 -19.37 21.42 -2.22
CA ARG A 281 -20.00 21.06 -3.52
C ARG A 281 -21.27 20.27 -3.29
N ALA A 282 -21.21 19.24 -2.47
CA ALA A 282 -22.38 18.41 -2.16
C ALA A 282 -23.52 19.21 -1.54
N ALA A 283 -23.22 20.14 -0.61
CA ALA A 283 -24.22 21.01 0.00
C ALA A 283 -24.88 21.95 -1.02
N ARG A 284 -24.09 22.57 -1.91
CA ARG A 284 -24.64 23.41 -2.99
C ARG A 284 -25.51 22.62 -3.95
N LEU A 285 -25.06 21.42 -4.34
CA LEU A 285 -25.81 20.55 -5.24
C LEU A 285 -27.12 20.09 -4.60
N TYR A 286 -27.08 19.68 -3.34
CA TYR A 286 -28.27 19.32 -2.57
C TYR A 286 -29.30 20.46 -2.51
N SER A 287 -28.86 21.67 -2.18
CA SER A 287 -29.73 22.84 -2.08
C SER A 287 -30.30 23.28 -3.42
N ALA A 288 -29.49 23.24 -4.49
CA ALA A 288 -29.92 23.63 -5.84
C ALA A 288 -30.92 22.65 -6.45
N ASN A 289 -30.92 21.40 -6.03
CA ASN A 289 -31.78 20.33 -6.53
C ASN A 289 -32.74 19.81 -5.44
N ALA A 290 -33.24 20.72 -4.58
CA ALA A 290 -34.14 20.36 -3.47
C ALA A 290 -35.36 19.58 -3.99
N GLY A 291 -35.60 18.38 -3.43
CA GLY A 291 -36.67 17.48 -3.85
C GLY A 291 -36.38 16.59 -5.05
N ALA A 292 -35.26 16.79 -5.75
CA ALA A 292 -34.82 15.87 -6.80
C ALA A 292 -34.07 14.68 -6.22
N SER A 293 -34.15 13.54 -6.90
CA SER A 293 -33.35 12.38 -6.56
C SER A 293 -31.87 12.63 -6.89
N TYR A 294 -30.97 12.16 -6.04
CA TYR A 294 -29.53 12.11 -6.35
C TYR A 294 -29.24 11.43 -7.70
N TRP A 295 -30.03 10.40 -8.02
CA TRP A 295 -29.85 9.55 -9.20
C TRP A 295 -30.49 10.14 -10.47
N SER A 296 -31.11 11.30 -10.41
CA SER A 296 -31.65 11.94 -11.61
C SER A 296 -30.52 12.37 -12.56
N PRO A 297 -30.73 12.27 -13.89
CA PRO A 297 -29.72 12.66 -14.87
C PRO A 297 -29.20 14.10 -14.69
N GLU A 298 -30.09 15.01 -14.26
CA GLU A 298 -29.78 16.41 -14.05
C GLU A 298 -28.81 16.61 -12.87
N VAL A 299 -28.95 15.83 -11.79
CA VAL A 299 -28.04 15.87 -10.63
C VAL A 299 -26.73 15.19 -10.99
N LEU A 300 -26.77 14.01 -11.58
CA LEU A 300 -25.56 13.27 -11.96
C LEU A 300 -24.70 14.04 -12.96
N ALA A 301 -25.29 14.79 -13.88
CA ALA A 301 -24.55 15.60 -14.83
C ALA A 301 -23.74 16.77 -14.17
N GLN A 302 -24.12 17.17 -12.95
CA GLN A 302 -23.43 18.23 -12.20
C GLN A 302 -22.31 17.73 -11.31
N LEU A 303 -22.15 16.39 -11.21
CA LEU A 303 -21.09 15.76 -10.41
C LEU A 303 -19.84 15.52 -11.25
N PRO A 304 -18.64 15.63 -10.66
CA PRO A 304 -17.43 15.13 -11.28
C PRO A 304 -17.58 13.63 -11.60
N PRO A 305 -16.96 13.14 -12.70
CA PRO A 305 -16.99 11.72 -13.07
C PRO A 305 -16.60 10.81 -11.91
N GLU A 306 -15.53 11.12 -11.21
CA GLU A 306 -15.04 10.36 -10.05
C GLU A 306 -16.12 10.23 -8.96
N THR A 307 -16.79 11.33 -8.58
CA THR A 307 -17.82 11.30 -7.54
C THR A 307 -19.06 10.53 -8.00
N ARG A 308 -19.40 10.59 -9.30
CA ARG A 308 -20.49 9.78 -9.87
C ARG A 308 -20.27 8.28 -9.72
N ASP A 309 -19.01 7.83 -9.89
CA ASP A 309 -18.64 6.43 -9.79
C ASP A 309 -18.37 6.01 -8.32
N TYR A 310 -17.97 6.96 -7.49
CA TYR A 310 -17.66 6.72 -6.09
C TYR A 310 -18.89 6.29 -5.27
N VAL A 311 -19.98 7.04 -5.38
CA VAL A 311 -21.19 6.80 -4.57
C VAL A 311 -21.78 5.41 -4.80
N PRO A 312 -22.05 4.98 -6.05
CA PRO A 312 -22.56 3.63 -6.29
C PRO A 312 -21.56 2.54 -5.89
N ALA A 313 -20.24 2.79 -6.02
CA ALA A 313 -19.22 1.83 -5.62
C ALA A 313 -19.21 1.60 -4.10
N VAL A 314 -19.30 2.65 -3.29
CA VAL A 314 -19.39 2.54 -1.83
C VAL A 314 -20.65 1.78 -1.40
N ILE A 315 -21.81 2.12 -2.00
CA ILE A 315 -23.09 1.44 -1.69
C ILE A 315 -23.03 -0.03 -2.09
N ALA A 316 -22.48 -0.34 -3.26
CA ALA A 316 -22.35 -1.72 -3.74
C ALA A 316 -21.41 -2.55 -2.84
N ALA A 317 -20.28 -1.99 -2.41
CA ALA A 317 -19.38 -2.68 -1.48
C ALA A 317 -20.02 -2.91 -0.12
N ALA A 318 -20.77 -1.92 0.41
CA ALA A 318 -21.54 -2.09 1.64
C ALA A 318 -22.63 -3.17 1.51
N TRP A 319 -23.29 -3.23 0.36
CA TRP A 319 -24.28 -4.26 0.08
C TRP A 319 -23.70 -5.66 0.00
N LEU A 320 -22.54 -5.82 -0.67
CA LEU A 320 -21.83 -7.09 -0.75
C LEU A 320 -21.31 -7.55 0.61
N PHE A 321 -20.93 -6.62 1.47
CA PHE A 321 -20.57 -6.91 2.87
C PHE A 321 -21.72 -7.55 3.64
N LEU A 322 -22.96 -7.06 3.45
CA LEU A 322 -24.16 -7.56 4.12
C LEU A 322 -24.68 -8.87 3.50
N HIS A 323 -24.57 -9.02 2.19
CA HIS A 323 -25.22 -10.08 1.42
C HIS A 323 -24.27 -10.87 0.52
N PRO A 324 -23.09 -11.32 1.00
CA PRO A 324 -22.11 -11.96 0.12
C PRO A 324 -22.65 -13.22 -0.55
N LYS A 325 -23.39 -14.05 0.18
CA LYS A 325 -23.94 -15.31 -0.34
C LYS A 325 -24.96 -15.12 -1.47
N LYS A 326 -25.70 -14.00 -1.47
CA LYS A 326 -26.67 -13.69 -2.53
C LYS A 326 -26.00 -13.57 -3.91
N TYR A 327 -24.71 -13.23 -3.91
CA TYR A 327 -23.92 -12.99 -5.12
C TYR A 327 -22.83 -14.06 -5.35
N GLY A 328 -22.91 -15.20 -4.68
CA GLY A 328 -21.89 -16.24 -4.79
C GLY A 328 -20.48 -15.78 -4.36
N LEU A 329 -20.42 -14.79 -3.45
CA LEU A 329 -19.18 -14.27 -2.91
C LEU A 329 -18.86 -14.98 -1.59
N ASP A 330 -17.84 -15.83 -1.62
CA ASP A 330 -17.33 -16.48 -0.43
C ASP A 330 -16.10 -15.72 0.08
N PHE A 331 -16.30 -15.00 1.18
CA PHE A 331 -15.19 -14.38 1.85
C PHE A 331 -14.38 -15.40 2.65
N PRO A 332 -13.04 -15.27 2.68
CA PRO A 332 -12.18 -16.16 3.45
C PRO A 332 -12.54 -16.19 4.93
N LYS A 333 -12.53 -17.38 5.53
CA LYS A 333 -12.66 -17.50 6.98
C LYS A 333 -11.29 -17.28 7.61
N LEU A 334 -11.19 -16.23 8.41
CA LEU A 334 -9.95 -15.79 9.03
C LEU A 334 -10.03 -15.95 10.55
N ASP A 335 -8.92 -16.39 11.17
CA ASP A 335 -8.75 -16.28 12.60
C ASP A 335 -8.18 -14.90 12.94
N THR A 336 -9.08 -13.97 13.21
CA THR A 336 -8.75 -12.58 13.52
C THR A 336 -8.77 -12.29 15.03
N THR A 337 -8.80 -13.33 15.87
CA THR A 337 -8.82 -13.15 17.34
C THR A 337 -7.72 -12.18 17.77
N PRO A 338 -8.05 -11.03 18.35
CA PRO A 338 -7.06 -10.03 18.72
C PRO A 338 -6.08 -10.56 19.75
N GLY A 339 -4.81 -10.20 19.58
CA GLY A 339 -3.73 -10.53 20.46
C GLY A 339 -2.59 -9.54 20.35
N GLN A 340 -1.52 -9.82 21.03
CA GLN A 340 -0.30 -9.03 21.02
C GLN A 340 0.89 -9.89 21.42
N PHE A 341 2.10 -9.47 21.08
CA PHE A 341 3.33 -10.09 21.55
C PHE A 341 4.42 -9.05 21.76
N THR A 342 5.33 -9.34 22.68
CA THR A 342 6.48 -8.49 22.97
C THR A 342 7.71 -8.97 22.23
N LEU A 343 8.41 -8.08 21.57
CA LEU A 343 9.65 -8.41 20.85
C LEU A 343 10.76 -8.79 21.84
N SER A 344 11.34 -9.97 21.66
CA SER A 344 12.47 -10.44 22.47
C SER A 344 13.82 -9.85 22.05
N ARG A 345 13.89 -9.30 20.83
CA ARG A 345 15.04 -8.60 20.26
C ARG A 345 14.57 -7.51 19.30
N GLU A 346 15.49 -6.68 18.89
CA GLU A 346 15.21 -5.75 17.79
C GLU A 346 14.93 -6.48 16.48
N ILE A 347 13.94 -6.05 15.71
CA ILE A 347 13.47 -6.70 14.50
C ILE A 347 12.64 -5.74 13.66
N SER A 348 12.64 -5.91 12.33
CA SER A 348 11.74 -5.17 11.44
C SER A 348 10.49 -5.97 11.09
N ILE A 349 9.45 -5.30 10.56
CA ILE A 349 8.26 -6.01 10.04
C ILE A 349 8.63 -6.93 8.87
N ASN A 350 9.57 -6.51 8.01
CA ASN A 350 10.07 -7.37 6.94
C ASN A 350 10.68 -8.66 7.47
N GLU A 351 11.52 -8.56 8.49
CA GLU A 351 12.12 -9.73 9.12
C GLU A 351 11.09 -10.60 9.83
N LEU A 352 10.13 -10.00 10.54
CA LEU A 352 8.99 -10.71 11.12
C LEU A 352 8.21 -11.50 10.07
N THR A 353 7.93 -10.89 8.93
CA THR A 353 7.21 -11.56 7.84
C THR A 353 7.92 -12.81 7.37
N ILE A 354 9.26 -12.77 7.24
CA ILE A 354 10.06 -13.91 6.82
C ILE A 354 10.02 -15.02 7.87
N CYS A 355 10.25 -14.71 9.14
CA CYS A 355 10.27 -15.76 10.17
C CYS A 355 8.90 -16.33 10.52
N LEU A 356 7.83 -15.53 10.40
CA LEU A 356 6.46 -15.99 10.61
C LEU A 356 6.00 -16.94 9.51
N GLY A 357 6.45 -16.70 8.26
CA GLY A 357 5.94 -17.38 7.08
C GLY A 357 4.47 -17.01 6.81
N ASN A 358 3.79 -17.80 5.98
CA ASN A 358 2.39 -17.58 5.63
C ASN A 358 1.40 -18.41 6.45
N GLY A 359 1.85 -19.17 7.44
CA GLY A 359 1.07 -20.17 8.21
C GLY A 359 -0.34 -19.76 8.63
N GLY A 360 -1.32 -19.96 7.74
CA GLY A 360 -2.74 -19.68 7.97
C GLY A 360 -3.21 -18.29 7.56
N SER A 361 -2.44 -17.59 6.72
CA SER A 361 -2.90 -16.43 5.97
C SER A 361 -2.75 -16.69 4.47
N ARG A 362 -3.50 -15.96 3.66
CA ARG A 362 -3.44 -16.07 2.20
C ARG A 362 -2.14 -15.49 1.64
N ASP A 363 -1.78 -14.28 2.12
CA ASP A 363 -0.68 -13.47 1.59
C ASP A 363 0.44 -13.23 2.62
N GLY A 364 0.54 -14.08 3.65
CA GLY A 364 1.48 -13.88 4.75
C GLY A 364 1.01 -12.79 5.73
N TRP A 365 1.88 -12.43 6.66
CA TRP A 365 1.52 -11.56 7.79
C TRP A 365 1.98 -10.11 7.63
N PHE A 366 2.59 -9.76 6.49
CA PHE A 366 3.11 -8.43 6.23
C PHE A 366 2.06 -7.34 6.38
N ARG A 367 0.97 -7.45 5.63
CA ARG A 367 -0.10 -6.45 5.63
C ARG A 367 -0.77 -6.34 6.99
N VAL A 368 -1.04 -7.47 7.63
CA VAL A 368 -1.66 -7.53 8.95
C VAL A 368 -0.80 -6.82 10.00
N LEU A 369 0.50 -7.11 10.02
CA LEU A 369 1.43 -6.45 10.96
C LEU A 369 1.52 -4.95 10.72
N ARG A 370 1.61 -4.52 9.47
CA ARG A 370 1.63 -3.10 9.13
C ARG A 370 0.33 -2.38 9.50
N ASN A 371 -0.81 -2.98 9.18
CA ASN A 371 -2.12 -2.39 9.47
C ASN A 371 -2.38 -2.25 10.97
N LEU A 372 -1.96 -3.22 11.77
CA LEU A 372 -2.15 -3.18 13.22
C LEU A 372 -1.10 -2.37 13.98
N ASN A 373 0.06 -2.09 13.34
CA ASN A 373 1.16 -1.34 13.93
C ASN A 373 1.61 -0.21 13.00
N PRO A 374 0.74 0.75 12.67
CA PRO A 374 0.97 1.72 11.60
C PRO A 374 2.12 2.70 11.88
N ARG A 375 2.61 2.78 13.11
CA ARG A 375 3.75 3.61 13.50
C ARG A 375 5.09 3.15 12.92
N TYR A 376 5.17 1.88 12.50
CA TYR A 376 6.43 1.30 12.04
C TYR A 376 6.44 1.10 10.54
N GLU A 377 7.42 1.68 9.87
CA GLU A 377 7.71 1.35 8.49
C GLU A 377 8.24 -0.08 8.37
N ALA A 378 7.99 -0.72 7.22
CA ALA A 378 8.29 -2.13 7.02
C ALA A 378 9.75 -2.51 7.31
N GLN A 379 10.67 -1.63 6.93
CA GLN A 379 12.12 -1.79 7.10
C GLN A 379 12.68 -1.23 8.41
N SER A 380 11.90 -0.46 9.17
CA SER A 380 12.35 0.15 10.41
C SER A 380 12.69 -0.90 11.45
N ILE A 381 13.82 -0.72 12.14
CA ILE A 381 14.19 -1.55 13.29
C ILE A 381 13.31 -1.16 14.48
N ILE A 382 12.55 -2.10 14.95
CA ILE A 382 11.67 -1.97 16.10
C ILE A 382 12.45 -2.50 17.33
N PRO A 383 12.60 -1.73 18.41
CA PRO A 383 13.40 -2.12 19.56
C PRO A 383 12.86 -3.36 20.28
N ALA A 384 13.76 -4.11 20.92
CA ALA A 384 13.37 -5.15 21.88
C ALA A 384 12.49 -4.57 22.99
N GLY A 385 11.60 -5.37 23.54
CA GLY A 385 10.62 -4.93 24.54
C GLY A 385 9.40 -4.22 23.97
N THR A 386 9.38 -3.87 22.67
CA THR A 386 8.21 -3.28 22.03
C THR A 386 7.08 -4.31 21.94
N MET A 387 5.88 -3.88 22.32
CA MET A 387 4.66 -4.66 22.18
C MET A 387 3.99 -4.37 20.83
N LEU A 388 3.79 -5.41 20.02
CA LEU A 388 3.10 -5.33 18.74
C LEU A 388 1.70 -5.95 18.83
N ARG A 389 0.72 -5.29 18.21
CA ARG A 389 -0.62 -5.83 18.01
C ARG A 389 -0.58 -6.86 16.87
N ALA A 390 -1.22 -8.00 17.08
CA ALA A 390 -1.35 -9.03 16.05
C ALA A 390 -2.46 -10.01 16.42
N PRO A 391 -2.98 -10.83 15.49
CA PRO A 391 -3.82 -11.96 15.86
C PRO A 391 -3.11 -12.92 16.83
N LYS A 392 -3.87 -13.58 17.72
CA LYS A 392 -3.31 -14.57 18.65
C LYS A 392 -2.45 -15.63 17.94
N ARG A 393 -2.88 -16.05 16.75
CA ARG A 393 -2.13 -17.00 15.92
C ARG A 393 -0.73 -16.46 15.57
N VAL A 394 -0.61 -15.19 15.21
CA VAL A 394 0.70 -14.56 14.90
C VAL A 394 1.59 -14.50 16.14
N ALA A 395 1.03 -14.21 17.31
CA ALA A 395 1.78 -14.25 18.57
C ALA A 395 2.35 -15.65 18.85
N ALA A 396 1.56 -16.71 18.60
CA ALA A 396 2.02 -18.10 18.72
C ALA A 396 3.11 -18.45 17.68
N LEU A 397 2.95 -18.00 16.43
CA LEU A 397 3.95 -18.19 15.38
C LEU A 397 5.25 -17.43 15.69
N TYR A 398 5.17 -16.22 16.25
CA TYR A 398 6.32 -15.46 16.69
C TYR A 398 7.13 -16.23 17.75
N ALA A 399 6.47 -16.72 18.79
CA ALA A 399 7.12 -17.51 19.83
C ALA A 399 7.79 -18.78 19.28
N LYS A 400 7.14 -19.45 18.32
CA LYS A 400 7.63 -20.67 17.71
C LYS A 400 8.79 -20.46 16.72
N ASN A 401 8.69 -19.44 15.86
CA ASN A 401 9.51 -19.33 14.64
C ASN A 401 10.48 -18.16 14.64
N CYS A 402 10.21 -17.06 15.40
CA CYS A 402 10.96 -15.81 15.28
C CYS A 402 11.91 -15.55 16.44
N VAL A 403 11.70 -16.16 17.60
CA VAL A 403 12.58 -16.01 18.78
C VAL A 403 13.88 -16.74 18.57
N GLN A 404 13.81 -17.99 18.13
CA GLN A 404 14.97 -18.86 17.88
C GLN A 404 14.65 -19.92 16.83
N GLY A 405 15.66 -20.65 16.37
CA GLY A 405 15.48 -21.75 15.43
C GLY A 405 15.79 -21.38 13.97
N PRO A 406 15.60 -22.31 13.04
CA PRO A 406 16.04 -22.16 11.64
C PRO A 406 15.42 -20.98 10.92
N ARG A 407 14.12 -20.70 11.13
CA ARG A 407 13.42 -19.57 10.48
C ARG A 407 13.90 -18.23 11.03
N ALA A 408 14.15 -18.11 12.32
CA ALA A 408 14.73 -16.89 12.89
C ALA A 408 16.13 -16.63 12.33
N ALA A 409 16.98 -17.69 12.26
CA ALA A 409 18.32 -17.58 11.68
C ALA A 409 18.26 -17.19 10.19
N LEU A 410 17.37 -17.82 9.41
CA LEU A 410 17.15 -17.49 8.01
C LEU A 410 16.76 -16.02 7.84
N ALA A 411 15.77 -15.54 8.58
CA ALA A 411 15.30 -14.17 8.49
C ALA A 411 16.44 -13.17 8.78
N GLN A 412 17.20 -13.39 9.84
CA GLN A 412 18.36 -12.55 10.18
C GLN A 412 19.43 -12.56 9.09
N GLN A 413 19.73 -13.72 8.50
CA GLN A 413 20.71 -13.85 7.42
C GLN A 413 20.27 -13.08 6.18
N LEU A 414 19.00 -13.24 5.78
CA LEU A 414 18.43 -12.51 4.64
C LEU A 414 18.47 -11.00 4.85
N MET A 415 18.14 -10.53 6.04
CA MET A 415 18.19 -9.09 6.36
C MET A 415 19.64 -8.55 6.35
N ARG A 416 20.61 -9.32 6.85
CA ARG A 416 22.05 -8.91 6.82
C ARG A 416 22.63 -8.90 5.41
N ALA A 417 22.17 -9.81 4.53
CA ALA A 417 22.66 -9.89 3.16
C ALA A 417 22.08 -8.77 2.26
N ASN A 418 20.99 -8.13 2.67
CA ASN A 418 20.44 -6.99 1.95
C ASN A 418 21.27 -5.74 2.25
N LYS A 419 22.19 -5.40 1.35
CA LYS A 419 23.05 -4.19 1.46
C LYS A 419 22.27 -2.87 1.41
N SER A 420 21.02 -2.89 0.98
CA SER A 420 20.12 -1.74 0.99
C SER A 420 19.42 -1.54 2.34
N TYR A 421 19.66 -2.44 3.29
CA TYR A 421 19.13 -2.34 4.64
C TYR A 421 19.91 -1.30 5.43
N ALA A 422 19.54 -0.05 5.26
CA ALA A 422 19.87 0.98 6.23
C ALA A 422 18.81 0.93 7.33
N PRO A 423 19.16 1.06 8.62
CA PRO A 423 18.16 1.27 9.66
C PRO A 423 17.40 2.55 9.29
N ALA A 424 16.17 2.39 8.79
CA ALA A 424 15.31 3.53 8.58
C ALA A 424 15.04 4.13 9.94
N SER A 425 15.33 5.42 10.08
CA SER A 425 14.99 6.17 11.27
C SER A 425 13.54 5.88 11.62
N VAL A 426 13.33 5.26 12.76
CA VAL A 426 12.02 5.23 13.40
C VAL A 426 11.57 6.69 13.43
N LEU A 427 10.34 6.99 12.98
CA LEU A 427 9.72 8.28 13.22
C LEU A 427 9.35 8.39 14.72
N VAL A 428 10.36 8.17 15.57
CA VAL A 428 10.32 8.49 16.98
C VAL A 428 11.09 9.80 17.09
N ALA A 429 10.37 10.87 17.33
CA ALA A 429 11.00 12.09 17.80
C ALA A 429 11.80 11.72 19.06
N ASP A 430 13.07 12.05 19.02
CA ASP A 430 13.98 11.95 20.16
C ASP A 430 13.28 12.53 21.39
N SER A 431 12.90 11.66 22.32
CA SER A 431 12.38 12.09 23.61
C SER A 431 13.57 12.62 24.38
N GLY A 432 13.79 13.94 24.24
CA GLY A 432 14.78 14.67 25.02
C GLY A 432 14.61 14.43 26.51
N ALA A 433 15.28 13.42 27.02
CA ALA A 433 15.54 13.27 28.44
C ALA A 433 16.57 14.31 28.81
N SER A 434 16.10 15.36 29.48
CA SER A 434 16.96 16.33 30.18
C SER A 434 17.86 15.60 31.17
N ALA A 435 19.14 15.47 30.87
CA ALA A 435 20.14 15.07 31.84
C ALA A 435 20.66 16.32 32.57
N PRO A 436 20.92 16.23 33.87
CA PRO A 436 21.32 17.38 34.67
C PRO A 436 22.74 17.83 34.31
N ALA A 437 22.92 19.15 34.32
CA ALA A 437 24.16 19.82 34.11
C ALA A 437 25.20 19.48 35.18
N SER A 438 26.39 19.05 34.78
CA SER A 438 27.63 19.35 35.49
C SER A 438 28.87 19.03 34.63
N ALA A 439 29.80 19.98 34.69
CA ALA A 439 31.22 19.93 34.36
C ALA A 439 31.65 20.39 32.95
N LYS A 440 32.15 21.63 32.93
CA LYS A 440 33.03 22.15 31.87
C LYS A 440 34.33 21.34 31.78
N PRO A 441 34.84 21.14 30.59
CA PRO A 441 36.26 21.30 30.34
C PRO A 441 36.58 22.36 29.29
N ALA A 442 37.79 22.88 29.38
CA ALA A 442 38.35 23.99 28.66
C ALA A 442 38.56 23.77 27.14
N PRO A 443 38.84 24.81 26.35
CA PRO A 443 38.65 24.83 24.91
C PRO A 443 39.86 24.26 24.15
N ALA A 444 39.56 23.32 23.24
CA ALA A 444 40.49 22.98 22.18
C ALA A 444 40.00 23.63 20.87
N SER A 445 40.78 24.56 20.39
CA SER A 445 40.58 25.26 19.11
C SER A 445 40.83 24.31 17.94
N SER A 446 39.77 23.94 17.20
CA SER A 446 39.92 23.46 15.84
C SER A 446 39.14 24.36 14.89
N LYS A 447 39.85 25.06 14.03
CA LYS A 447 39.32 25.89 12.94
C LYS A 447 38.47 25.01 12.04
N LYS A 448 37.14 25.16 12.10
CA LYS A 448 36.20 24.60 11.09
C LYS A 448 36.48 25.29 9.75
N ALA A 449 36.87 24.51 8.75
CA ALA A 449 36.92 24.95 7.37
C ALA A 449 35.51 25.36 6.91
N ALA A 450 35.38 26.46 6.18
CA ALA A 450 34.12 26.97 5.66
C ALA A 450 33.50 25.91 4.71
N PRO A 451 32.19 25.66 4.79
CA PRO A 451 31.52 24.68 3.91
C PRO A 451 31.64 25.10 2.45
N ARG A 452 32.14 24.19 1.60
CA ARG A 452 32.23 24.41 0.16
C ARG A 452 30.80 24.42 -0.41
N VAL A 453 30.43 25.52 -1.08
CA VAL A 453 29.17 25.66 -1.76
C VAL A 453 29.22 24.83 -3.05
N ARG A 454 28.45 23.73 -3.12
CA ARG A 454 28.26 22.97 -4.35
C ARG A 454 27.07 23.50 -5.13
N ASN A 455 27.11 23.43 -6.45
CA ASN A 455 25.99 23.80 -7.32
C ASN A 455 25.51 22.58 -8.06
N TYR A 456 24.20 22.34 -8.04
CA TYR A 456 23.50 21.30 -8.83
C TYR A 456 22.76 21.95 -10.00
N ARG A 457 22.83 21.33 -11.18
CA ARG A 457 22.05 21.77 -12.35
C ARG A 457 20.86 20.84 -12.53
N VAL A 458 19.65 21.37 -12.38
CA VAL A 458 18.38 20.65 -12.51
C VAL A 458 18.27 20.01 -13.89
N ARG A 459 17.99 18.71 -13.93
CA ARG A 459 17.77 17.92 -15.14
C ARG A 459 16.27 17.82 -15.45
N PRO A 460 15.86 17.50 -16.69
CA PRO A 460 14.47 17.16 -16.98
C PRO A 460 13.99 16.00 -16.11
N GLY A 461 12.85 16.15 -15.45
CA GLY A 461 12.28 15.15 -14.51
C GLY A 461 12.72 15.28 -13.06
N ASP A 462 13.66 16.18 -12.72
CA ASP A 462 14.06 16.40 -11.34
C ASP A 462 12.96 17.13 -10.56
N SER A 463 12.77 16.70 -9.30
CA SER A 463 12.03 17.47 -8.28
C SER A 463 12.97 17.95 -7.18
N LEU A 464 12.63 19.06 -6.52
CA LEU A 464 13.45 19.57 -5.41
C LEU A 464 13.62 18.53 -4.30
N LEU A 465 12.58 17.73 -4.06
CA LEU A 465 12.60 16.66 -3.08
C LEU A 465 13.58 15.53 -3.49
N ALA A 466 13.61 15.15 -4.78
CA ALA A 466 14.55 14.14 -5.26
C ALA A 466 16.02 14.61 -5.13
N ILE A 467 16.27 15.87 -5.54
CA ILE A 467 17.61 16.48 -5.42
C ILE A 467 18.02 16.58 -3.93
N ALA A 468 17.12 16.99 -3.06
CA ALA A 468 17.39 17.07 -1.64
C ALA A 468 17.75 15.70 -1.02
N ARG A 469 17.05 14.64 -1.43
CA ARG A 469 17.34 13.26 -1.01
C ARG A 469 18.68 12.76 -1.56
N GLU A 470 18.97 12.99 -2.83
CA GLU A 470 20.22 12.57 -3.47
C GLU A 470 21.46 13.19 -2.80
N HIS A 471 21.31 14.43 -2.29
CA HIS A 471 22.41 15.18 -1.69
C HIS A 471 22.27 15.35 -0.17
N SER A 472 21.47 14.52 0.49
CA SER A 472 21.24 14.53 1.95
C SER A 472 20.94 15.94 2.51
N CYS A 473 20.11 16.70 1.78
CA CYS A 473 19.71 18.05 2.17
C CYS A 473 18.32 18.06 2.83
N ASP A 474 18.09 18.98 3.75
CA ASP A 474 16.73 19.36 4.14
C ASP A 474 16.05 20.15 3.02
N VAL A 475 14.89 19.70 2.55
CA VAL A 475 14.16 20.29 1.42
C VAL A 475 13.80 21.75 1.66
N THR A 476 13.42 22.10 2.90
CA THR A 476 12.99 23.44 3.27
C THR A 476 14.20 24.39 3.32
N ALA A 477 15.33 23.89 3.85
CA ALA A 477 16.60 24.64 3.86
C ALA A 477 17.11 24.85 2.43
N LEU A 478 17.05 23.81 1.56
CA LEU A 478 17.44 23.88 0.17
C LEU A 478 16.54 24.89 -0.61
N ALA A 479 15.24 24.85 -0.38
CA ALA A 479 14.29 25.79 -0.98
C ALA A 479 14.58 27.24 -0.56
N ARG A 480 14.83 27.48 0.73
CA ARG A 480 15.14 28.80 1.30
C ARG A 480 16.47 29.35 0.77
N GLU A 481 17.52 28.52 0.72
CA GLU A 481 18.83 28.92 0.17
C GLU A 481 18.74 29.34 -1.31
N ASN A 482 17.84 28.71 -2.05
CA ASN A 482 17.60 28.97 -3.48
C ASN A 482 16.44 29.92 -3.74
N LYS A 483 15.86 30.56 -2.71
CA LYS A 483 14.76 31.53 -2.78
C LYS A 483 13.53 31.01 -3.53
N LEU A 484 13.24 29.70 -3.39
CA LEU A 484 12.08 29.08 -4.01
C LEU A 484 10.82 29.40 -3.18
N LYS A 485 9.73 29.74 -3.87
CA LYS A 485 8.46 30.14 -3.21
C LYS A 485 7.69 28.91 -2.72
N SER A 486 7.26 28.95 -1.44
CA SER A 486 6.28 28.02 -0.89
C SER A 486 4.90 28.27 -1.53
N PRO A 487 4.03 27.22 -1.64
CA PRO A 487 4.24 25.85 -1.15
C PRO A 487 4.90 24.92 -2.17
N HIS A 488 4.97 25.30 -3.45
CA HIS A 488 5.29 24.36 -4.54
C HIS A 488 6.77 24.21 -4.88
N TYR A 489 7.65 25.10 -4.38
CA TYR A 489 9.11 25.06 -4.60
C TYR A 489 9.51 24.72 -6.05
N MET A 490 8.86 25.37 -7.02
CA MET A 490 9.03 25.06 -8.45
C MET A 490 10.48 25.26 -8.91
N ILE A 491 11.04 24.26 -9.56
CA ILE A 491 12.34 24.31 -10.21
C ILE A 491 12.19 24.04 -11.71
N LYS A 492 13.14 24.54 -12.52
CA LYS A 492 13.09 24.38 -13.98
C LYS A 492 14.32 23.63 -14.46
N PRO A 493 14.22 22.75 -15.49
CA PRO A 493 15.38 22.17 -16.12
C PRO A 493 16.41 23.21 -16.53
N GLY A 494 17.69 22.96 -16.21
CA GLY A 494 18.79 23.89 -16.43
C GLY A 494 19.04 24.89 -15.32
N GLN A 495 18.14 25.05 -14.35
CA GLN A 495 18.29 25.92 -13.17
C GLN A 495 19.47 25.43 -12.32
N ARG A 496 20.27 26.35 -11.77
CA ARG A 496 21.34 26.02 -10.82
C ARG A 496 20.85 26.21 -9.38
N LEU A 497 20.94 25.14 -8.60
CA LEU A 497 20.64 25.15 -7.16
C LEU A 497 21.93 25.11 -6.35
N LYS A 498 21.98 25.93 -5.30
CA LYS A 498 23.09 25.91 -4.31
C LYS A 498 22.80 24.85 -3.27
N LEU A 499 23.68 23.85 -3.15
CA LEU A 499 23.60 22.78 -2.16
C LEU A 499 24.43 23.17 -0.93
N ARG A 500 23.95 24.11 -0.13
CA ARG A 500 24.63 24.56 1.08
C ARG A 500 24.08 23.82 2.29
N GLY A 501 24.96 23.18 3.07
CA GLY A 501 24.57 22.40 4.24
C GLY A 501 23.99 21.02 3.89
N CYS A 502 24.29 20.51 2.71
CA CYS A 502 24.03 19.15 2.31
C CYS A 502 25.23 18.25 2.62
N GLU A 503 24.99 17.01 3.05
CA GLU A 503 26.04 16.01 3.30
C GLU A 503 26.35 15.23 2.02
N ASP A 504 27.55 14.67 1.93
CA ASP A 504 28.01 13.89 0.77
C ASP A 504 27.42 12.49 0.71
#